data_c40c3284bec98f11c14afcb0565611ae
#
_entry.id   c40c3284bec98f11c14afcb0565611ae
#
_cell.length_a   1.000
_cell.length_b   1.000
_cell.length_c   1.000
_cell.angle_alpha   90.00
_cell.angle_beta   90.00
_cell.angle_gamma   90.00
#
_symmetry.space_group_name_H-M   'P 1'
#
loop_
_entity.id
_entity.type
_entity.pdbx_description
1 polymer ?
#
loop_
_entity_poly.entity_id
_entity_poly.type
_entity_poly.pdbx_seq_one_letter_code
_entity_poly.pdbx_strand_id
1 'polypeptide(L)'
;MPNAVAAHGSPANSPTNGVVNIVIAEANEMNCQLVQSAFRPKRFRVAVVASSVQSSQTVALLKECQPDVAIISAQLHEGPLEGFRVLRELRALQSRTRAVMLLASRERDLVIDAFRCGAHGVIFRDEPLETLSKCIHAVHQGQVWANSEHLGFLLDALGHAKPLHLQDARGLNLLSKREENVVRLVSEGLTNRQISSDLGLSEHTVRNYLFRIFDKLGVSTRVELVLYCLQYRPLAQVEMVS
;
A
#
# COMPACT_ATOMS: atom_id res chain seq x y z
N MET A 1 -15.21 -47.22 20.22
CA MET A 1 -15.89 -46.04 19.82
C MET A 1 -15.67 -44.94 20.83
N PRO A 2 -14.89 -43.91 20.57
CA PRO A 2 -15.23 -42.58 21.03
C PRO A 2 -15.23 -41.53 19.90
N ASN A 3 -16.21 -40.65 20.03
CA ASN A 3 -16.53 -39.54 19.14
C ASN A 3 -15.38 -38.52 19.01
N ALA A 4 -14.98 -38.24 17.78
CA ALA A 4 -14.20 -37.07 17.42
C ALA A 4 -15.16 -35.90 17.17
N VAL A 5 -15.15 -34.91 18.06
CA VAL A 5 -15.81 -33.61 17.86
C VAL A 5 -14.84 -32.73 17.07
N ALA A 6 -15.17 -32.46 15.83
CA ALA A 6 -14.48 -31.47 15.00
C ALA A 6 -14.88 -30.06 15.45
N ALA A 7 -13.95 -29.33 16.01
CA ALA A 7 -14.08 -27.90 16.29
C ALA A 7 -13.76 -27.13 15.00
N HIS A 8 -14.80 -26.69 14.28
CA HIS A 8 -14.69 -25.64 13.26
C HIS A 8 -14.51 -24.28 13.96
N GLY A 9 -13.27 -23.85 14.11
CA GLY A 9 -12.95 -22.47 14.49
C GLY A 9 -12.94 -21.58 13.24
N SER A 10 -14.02 -20.83 13.03
CA SER A 10 -14.01 -19.68 12.10
C SER A 10 -12.95 -18.68 12.56
N PRO A 11 -12.16 -18.08 11.66
CA PRO A 11 -11.27 -16.99 12.04
C PRO A 11 -12.13 -15.78 12.39
N ALA A 12 -12.27 -15.52 13.68
CA ALA A 12 -12.92 -14.35 14.24
C ALA A 12 -12.14 -13.09 13.80
N ASN A 13 -12.79 -12.27 12.99
CA ASN A 13 -12.41 -10.92 12.67
C ASN A 13 -12.68 -10.02 13.89
N SER A 14 -11.81 -10.10 14.90
CA SER A 14 -11.86 -9.22 16.08
C SER A 14 -11.20 -7.90 15.72
N PRO A 15 -11.80 -6.73 16.01
CA PRO A 15 -11.15 -5.46 15.89
C PRO A 15 -10.01 -5.42 16.92
N THR A 16 -8.80 -5.70 16.47
CA THR A 16 -7.61 -5.63 17.30
C THR A 16 -7.43 -4.20 17.78
N ASN A 17 -7.37 -4.03 19.05
CA ASN A 17 -7.25 -2.88 19.93
C ASN A 17 -6.18 -1.86 19.50
N GLY A 18 -6.26 -1.32 18.27
CA GLY A 18 -5.38 -0.26 17.73
C GLY A 18 -3.90 -0.65 17.55
N VAL A 19 -3.56 -1.92 17.58
CA VAL A 19 -2.22 -2.45 17.28
C VAL A 19 -2.18 -2.95 15.85
N VAL A 20 -1.17 -2.53 15.08
CA VAL A 20 -0.97 -2.92 13.68
C VAL A 20 -0.10 -4.17 13.62
N ASN A 21 -0.59 -5.26 13.05
CA ASN A 21 0.16 -6.49 12.85
C ASN A 21 1.04 -6.38 11.60
N ILE A 22 2.33 -6.66 11.75
CA ILE A 22 3.26 -6.58 10.63
C ILE A 22 4.05 -7.88 10.43
N VAL A 23 4.40 -8.14 9.16
CA VAL A 23 5.43 -9.11 8.77
C VAL A 23 6.64 -8.32 8.27
N ILE A 24 7.84 -8.82 8.60
CA ILE A 24 9.11 -8.21 8.20
C ILE A 24 9.85 -9.16 7.28
N ALA A 25 10.30 -8.66 6.13
CA ALA A 25 11.22 -9.35 5.23
C ALA A 25 12.53 -8.55 5.12
N GLU A 26 13.64 -9.15 5.51
CA GLU A 26 14.94 -8.50 5.61
C GLU A 26 16.06 -9.35 5.00
N ALA A 27 17.21 -8.71 4.72
CA ALA A 27 18.35 -9.36 4.08
C ALA A 27 18.99 -10.47 4.95
N ASN A 28 18.92 -10.37 6.26
CA ASN A 28 19.50 -11.32 7.20
C ASN A 28 18.75 -11.34 8.54
N GLU A 29 18.92 -12.42 9.30
CA GLU A 29 18.26 -12.66 10.57
C GLU A 29 18.57 -11.59 11.63
N MET A 30 19.79 -11.05 11.65
CA MET A 30 20.14 -9.99 12.60
C MET A 30 19.29 -8.74 12.39
N ASN A 31 19.07 -8.33 11.14
CA ASN A 31 18.20 -7.20 10.80
C ASN A 31 16.74 -7.47 11.20
N CYS A 32 16.25 -8.70 10.97
CA CYS A 32 14.91 -9.10 11.44
C CYS A 32 14.78 -8.91 12.95
N GLN A 33 15.76 -9.41 13.73
CA GLN A 33 15.78 -9.32 15.19
C GLN A 33 15.90 -7.87 15.69
N LEU A 34 16.71 -7.04 15.02
CA LEU A 34 16.86 -5.61 15.34
C LEU A 34 15.54 -4.87 15.18
N VAL A 35 14.89 -5.01 14.02
CA VAL A 35 13.59 -4.35 13.75
C VAL A 35 12.51 -4.88 14.69
N GLN A 36 12.46 -6.19 14.93
CA GLN A 36 11.53 -6.80 15.86
C GLN A 36 11.72 -6.27 17.29
N SER A 37 12.98 -6.17 17.74
CA SER A 37 13.31 -5.64 19.07
C SER A 37 12.97 -4.16 19.19
N ALA A 38 13.16 -3.39 18.12
CA ALA A 38 12.87 -1.97 18.07
C ALA A 38 11.36 -1.68 18.22
N PHE A 39 10.48 -2.58 17.74
CA PHE A 39 9.02 -2.43 17.88
C PHE A 39 8.43 -3.04 19.17
N ARG A 40 9.23 -3.68 20.05
CA ARG A 40 8.74 -4.16 21.35
C ARG A 40 8.08 -3.09 22.25
N PRO A 41 8.53 -1.81 22.27
CA PRO A 41 7.88 -0.81 23.09
C PRO A 41 6.43 -0.58 22.67
N LYS A 42 5.49 -0.72 23.60
CA LYS A 42 4.04 -0.57 23.37
C LYS A 42 3.64 0.78 22.81
N ARG A 43 4.48 1.82 22.94
CA ARG A 43 4.26 3.16 22.38
C ARG A 43 4.07 3.16 20.87
N PHE A 44 4.70 2.23 20.16
CA PHE A 44 4.59 2.15 18.70
C PHE A 44 3.27 1.52 18.21
N ARG A 45 2.56 0.78 19.08
CA ARG A 45 1.30 0.09 18.72
C ARG A 45 1.44 -0.77 17.46
N VAL A 46 2.58 -1.42 17.31
CA VAL A 46 2.95 -2.32 16.21
C VAL A 46 3.33 -3.66 16.79
N ALA A 47 2.84 -4.74 16.22
CA ALA A 47 3.19 -6.11 16.61
C ALA A 47 3.82 -6.85 15.41
N VAL A 48 5.05 -7.30 15.55
CA VAL A 48 5.69 -8.15 14.55
C VAL A 48 5.19 -9.57 14.75
N VAL A 49 4.37 -10.07 13.83
CA VAL A 49 3.77 -11.41 13.89
C VAL A 49 4.65 -12.49 13.28
N ALA A 50 5.47 -12.14 12.30
CA ALA A 50 6.46 -13.03 11.70
C ALA A 50 7.57 -12.23 10.98
N SER A 51 8.69 -12.90 10.72
CA SER A 51 9.80 -12.36 9.93
C SER A 51 10.44 -13.46 9.08
N SER A 52 11.05 -13.05 7.98
CA SER A 52 11.76 -13.95 7.07
C SER A 52 12.91 -13.21 6.37
N VAL A 53 13.88 -13.99 5.92
CA VAL A 53 14.99 -13.49 5.08
C VAL A 53 14.89 -13.94 3.62
N GLN A 54 13.96 -14.88 3.34
CA GLN A 54 13.77 -15.47 2.00
C GLN A 54 12.46 -15.02 1.38
N SER A 55 12.50 -14.74 0.08
CA SER A 55 11.34 -14.26 -0.68
C SER A 55 10.18 -15.27 -0.69
N SER A 56 10.44 -16.55 -0.92
CA SER A 56 9.41 -17.60 -0.95
C SER A 56 8.75 -17.81 0.41
N GLN A 57 9.54 -17.80 1.49
CA GLN A 57 9.04 -17.90 2.85
C GLN A 57 8.23 -16.66 3.24
N THR A 58 8.68 -15.47 2.83
CA THR A 58 7.93 -14.22 3.04
C THR A 58 6.53 -14.31 2.45
N VAL A 59 6.42 -14.76 1.19
CA VAL A 59 5.11 -14.91 0.52
C VAL A 59 4.22 -15.93 1.24
N ALA A 60 4.79 -17.03 1.72
CA ALA A 60 4.04 -18.01 2.51
C ALA A 60 3.50 -17.40 3.82
N LEU A 61 4.34 -16.67 4.57
CA LEU A 61 3.95 -15.96 5.79
C LEU A 61 2.88 -14.90 5.55
N LEU A 62 2.97 -14.15 4.45
CA LEU A 62 1.96 -13.15 4.09
C LEU A 62 0.58 -13.79 3.82
N LYS A 63 0.54 -14.98 3.23
CA LYS A 63 -0.71 -15.74 3.01
C LYS A 63 -1.27 -16.30 4.32
N GLU A 64 -0.42 -16.83 5.18
CA GLU A 64 -0.80 -17.48 6.43
C GLU A 64 -1.23 -16.46 7.48
N CYS A 65 -0.39 -15.47 7.77
CA CYS A 65 -0.61 -14.50 8.84
C CYS A 65 -1.58 -13.38 8.46
N GLN A 66 -1.77 -13.09 7.17
CA GLN A 66 -2.58 -11.98 6.66
C GLN A 66 -2.37 -10.67 7.46
N PRO A 67 -1.13 -10.16 7.57
CA PRO A 67 -0.83 -9.00 8.38
C PRO A 67 -1.49 -7.74 7.80
N ASP A 68 -1.62 -6.71 8.64
CA ASP A 68 -2.12 -5.40 8.18
C ASP A 68 -1.12 -4.74 7.22
N VAL A 69 0.19 -4.82 7.57
CA VAL A 69 1.27 -4.23 6.78
C VAL A 69 2.45 -5.21 6.67
N ALA A 70 3.07 -5.25 5.49
CA ALA A 70 4.33 -5.95 5.25
C ALA A 70 5.45 -4.93 5.07
N ILE A 71 6.53 -5.05 5.84
CA ILE A 71 7.77 -4.31 5.65
C ILE A 71 8.72 -5.20 4.88
N ILE A 72 9.05 -4.80 3.66
CA ILE A 72 9.82 -5.61 2.73
C ILE A 72 11.07 -4.85 2.32
N SER A 73 12.23 -5.38 2.67
CA SER A 73 13.51 -4.87 2.16
C SER A 73 13.65 -5.17 0.67
N ALA A 74 14.17 -4.21 -0.11
CA ALA A 74 14.50 -4.46 -1.52
C ALA A 74 15.48 -5.64 -1.65
N GLN A 75 16.49 -5.68 -0.78
CA GLN A 75 17.45 -6.78 -0.70
C GLN A 75 16.95 -7.83 0.30
N LEU A 76 16.87 -9.07 -0.14
CA LEU A 76 16.67 -10.25 0.70
C LEU A 76 17.91 -11.15 0.64
N HIS A 77 17.87 -12.28 1.32
CA HIS A 77 18.99 -13.23 1.38
C HIS A 77 19.42 -13.70 -0.02
N GLU A 78 18.48 -13.92 -0.92
CA GLU A 78 18.73 -14.43 -2.28
C GLU A 78 19.31 -13.38 -3.23
N GLY A 79 19.12 -12.06 -2.94
CA GLY A 79 19.68 -11.03 -3.81
C GLY A 79 19.11 -9.62 -3.60
N PRO A 80 19.65 -8.64 -4.35
CA PRO A 80 19.40 -7.21 -4.10
C PRO A 80 18.01 -6.72 -4.52
N LEU A 81 17.28 -7.45 -5.37
CA LEU A 81 15.96 -7.04 -5.87
C LEU A 81 14.84 -8.06 -5.57
N GLU A 82 15.11 -9.03 -4.71
CA GLU A 82 14.14 -10.08 -4.38
C GLU A 82 12.91 -9.55 -3.65
N GLY A 83 13.03 -8.46 -2.90
CA GLY A 83 11.88 -7.79 -2.29
C GLY A 83 10.86 -7.26 -3.30
N PHE A 84 11.31 -6.83 -4.47
CA PHE A 84 10.39 -6.42 -5.56
C PHE A 84 9.61 -7.61 -6.13
N ARG A 85 10.20 -8.81 -6.11
CA ARG A 85 9.49 -10.03 -6.48
C ARG A 85 8.37 -10.31 -5.50
N VAL A 86 8.66 -10.22 -4.19
CA VAL A 86 7.64 -10.38 -3.14
C VAL A 86 6.50 -9.38 -3.32
N LEU A 87 6.78 -8.10 -3.62
CA LEU A 87 5.75 -7.10 -3.90
C LEU A 87 4.85 -7.49 -5.06
N ARG A 88 5.43 -7.93 -6.18
CA ARG A 88 4.65 -8.36 -7.35
C ARG A 88 3.77 -9.57 -7.04
N GLU A 89 4.28 -10.54 -6.28
CA GLU A 89 3.49 -11.69 -5.87
C GLU A 89 2.36 -11.29 -4.91
N LEU A 90 2.64 -10.42 -3.94
CA LEU A 90 1.61 -9.89 -3.02
C LEU A 90 0.49 -9.16 -3.78
N ARG A 91 0.86 -8.35 -4.77
CA ARG A 91 -0.09 -7.67 -5.66
C ARG A 91 -0.93 -8.67 -6.47
N ALA A 92 -0.30 -9.70 -7.05
CA ALA A 92 -0.99 -10.74 -7.81
C ALA A 92 -2.00 -11.54 -6.96
N LEU A 93 -1.74 -11.68 -5.67
CA LEU A 93 -2.65 -12.32 -4.70
C LEU A 93 -3.87 -11.47 -4.33
N GLN A 94 -3.94 -10.21 -4.78
CA GLN A 94 -4.97 -9.25 -4.38
C GLN A 94 -5.16 -9.19 -2.85
N SER A 95 -4.07 -9.31 -2.12
CA SER A 95 -4.06 -9.33 -0.65
C SER A 95 -4.54 -8.00 -0.08
N ARG A 96 -5.18 -8.05 1.10
CA ARG A 96 -5.50 -6.85 1.88
C ARG A 96 -4.29 -6.27 2.60
N THR A 97 -3.21 -7.04 2.72
CA THR A 97 -1.95 -6.61 3.31
C THR A 97 -1.35 -5.47 2.49
N ARG A 98 -0.99 -4.38 3.13
CA ARG A 98 -0.32 -3.25 2.49
C ARG A 98 1.17 -3.38 2.63
N ALA A 99 1.91 -3.00 1.61
CA ALA A 99 3.35 -3.15 1.59
C ALA A 99 4.08 -1.81 1.71
N VAL A 100 5.11 -1.79 2.54
CA VAL A 100 6.11 -0.72 2.64
C VAL A 100 7.44 -1.29 2.17
N MET A 101 8.04 -0.66 1.16
CA MET A 101 9.38 -1.02 0.69
C MET A 101 10.44 -0.28 1.51
N LEU A 102 11.40 -1.04 2.01
CA LEU A 102 12.59 -0.51 2.69
C LEU A 102 13.76 -0.51 1.71
N LEU A 103 14.24 0.69 1.35
CA LEU A 103 15.34 0.91 0.41
C LEU A 103 16.63 1.29 1.14
N ALA A 104 17.77 0.88 0.58
CA ALA A 104 19.11 1.28 1.06
C ALA A 104 19.62 2.57 0.39
N SER A 105 19.13 2.89 -0.81
CA SER A 105 19.53 4.07 -1.56
C SER A 105 18.31 4.87 -2.04
N ARG A 106 18.52 6.18 -2.28
CA ARG A 106 17.50 7.12 -2.79
C ARG A 106 17.46 7.17 -4.32
N GLU A 107 17.87 6.08 -4.97
CA GLU A 107 17.86 6.03 -6.42
C GLU A 107 16.42 6.15 -6.95
N ARG A 108 16.25 7.09 -7.89
CA ARG A 108 14.97 7.41 -8.51
C ARG A 108 14.24 6.18 -9.03
N ASP A 109 14.96 5.32 -9.77
CA ASP A 109 14.38 4.16 -10.43
C ASP A 109 13.88 3.12 -9.43
N LEU A 110 14.60 2.90 -8.32
CA LEU A 110 14.16 2.00 -7.24
C LEU A 110 12.89 2.50 -6.55
N VAL A 111 12.76 3.81 -6.35
CA VAL A 111 11.54 4.41 -5.78
C VAL A 111 10.36 4.22 -6.73
N ILE A 112 10.54 4.52 -8.02
CA ILE A 112 9.51 4.34 -9.05
C ILE A 112 9.09 2.87 -9.12
N ASP A 113 10.04 1.95 -9.17
CA ASP A 113 9.77 0.52 -9.29
C ASP A 113 9.09 -0.05 -8.04
N ALA A 114 9.40 0.47 -6.83
CA ALA A 114 8.69 0.07 -5.62
C ALA A 114 7.19 0.34 -5.74
N PHE A 115 6.80 1.54 -6.15
CA PHE A 115 5.39 1.89 -6.34
C PHE A 115 4.75 1.13 -7.52
N ARG A 116 5.47 0.95 -8.63
CA ARG A 116 5.00 0.15 -9.77
C ARG A 116 4.76 -1.33 -9.40
N CYS A 117 5.58 -1.87 -8.51
CA CYS A 117 5.42 -3.22 -8.00
C CYS A 117 4.32 -3.36 -6.95
N GLY A 118 3.72 -2.25 -6.47
CA GLY A 118 2.58 -2.27 -5.56
C GLY A 118 2.92 -1.87 -4.12
N ALA A 119 4.04 -1.20 -3.87
CA ALA A 119 4.29 -0.60 -2.56
C ALA A 119 3.28 0.53 -2.28
N HIS A 120 2.81 0.60 -1.03
CA HIS A 120 1.97 1.69 -0.53
C HIS A 120 2.79 2.75 0.19
N GLY A 121 4.06 2.47 0.45
CA GLY A 121 5.01 3.39 1.02
C GLY A 121 6.44 2.98 0.70
N VAL A 122 7.32 3.99 0.66
CA VAL A 122 8.77 3.81 0.55
C VAL A 122 9.41 4.54 1.71
N ILE A 123 10.36 3.87 2.36
CA ILE A 123 11.17 4.41 3.45
C ILE A 123 12.62 3.98 3.26
N PHE A 124 13.55 4.78 3.76
CA PHE A 124 14.97 4.48 3.65
C PHE A 124 15.55 3.95 4.96
N ARG A 125 16.57 3.10 4.86
CA ARG A 125 17.21 2.46 6.03
C ARG A 125 17.89 3.45 6.98
N ASP A 126 18.26 4.63 6.51
CA ASP A 126 18.87 5.71 7.28
C ASP A 126 17.84 6.59 8.00
N GLU A 127 16.54 6.34 7.79
CA GLU A 127 15.49 7.07 8.49
C GLU A 127 15.26 6.54 9.92
N PRO A 128 14.88 7.43 10.86
CA PRO A 128 14.58 7.04 12.24
C PRO A 128 13.44 6.01 12.34
N LEU A 129 13.50 5.16 13.37
CA LEU A 129 12.45 4.17 13.64
C LEU A 129 11.07 4.81 13.83
N GLU A 130 11.01 6.02 14.40
CA GLU A 130 9.79 6.80 14.56
C GLU A 130 9.15 7.13 13.20
N THR A 131 9.95 7.38 12.16
CA THR A 131 9.47 7.59 10.78
C THR A 131 8.87 6.31 10.22
N LEU A 132 9.54 5.17 10.41
CA LEU A 132 9.02 3.86 10.00
C LEU A 132 7.69 3.56 10.71
N SER A 133 7.59 3.84 12.01
CA SER A 133 6.35 3.67 12.76
C SER A 133 5.22 4.54 12.20
N LYS A 134 5.47 5.81 11.90
CA LYS A 134 4.49 6.71 11.26
C LYS A 134 4.07 6.20 9.89
N CYS A 135 5.03 5.73 9.09
CA CYS A 135 4.78 5.12 7.79
C CYS A 135 3.83 3.91 7.91
N ILE A 136 4.10 2.97 8.83
CA ILE A 136 3.27 1.80 9.06
C ILE A 136 1.82 2.21 9.36
N HIS A 137 1.61 3.15 10.29
CA HIS A 137 0.28 3.61 10.65
C HIS A 137 -0.43 4.34 9.50
N ALA A 138 0.27 5.22 8.78
CA ALA A 138 -0.28 5.92 7.63
C ALA A 138 -0.71 4.94 6.52
N VAL A 139 0.15 3.97 6.20
CA VAL A 139 -0.13 2.93 5.21
C VAL A 139 -1.30 2.04 5.69
N HIS A 140 -1.33 1.63 6.95
CA HIS A 140 -2.45 0.88 7.52
C HIS A 140 -3.79 1.64 7.40
N GLN A 141 -3.77 2.98 7.51
CA GLN A 141 -4.97 3.83 7.35
C GLN A 141 -5.36 4.06 5.89
N GLY A 142 -4.58 3.57 4.92
CA GLY A 142 -4.86 3.74 3.49
C GLY A 142 -4.17 4.92 2.85
N GLN A 143 -3.28 5.58 3.56
CA GLN A 143 -2.47 6.63 2.99
C GLN A 143 -1.32 6.02 2.18
N VAL A 144 -0.83 6.80 1.22
CA VAL A 144 0.45 6.52 0.57
C VAL A 144 1.54 7.25 1.34
N TRP A 145 2.60 6.55 1.68
CA TRP A 145 3.78 7.16 2.29
C TRP A 145 4.83 7.46 1.22
N ALA A 146 4.80 8.71 0.75
CA ALA A 146 5.75 9.25 -0.21
C ALA A 146 6.05 10.72 0.15
N ASN A 147 7.31 11.13 0.08
CA ASN A 147 7.66 12.53 0.21
C ASN A 147 7.47 13.28 -1.13
N SER A 148 7.66 14.61 -1.13
CA SER A 148 7.48 15.43 -2.35
C SER A 148 8.45 15.05 -3.48
N GLU A 149 9.66 14.59 -3.15
CA GLU A 149 10.65 14.13 -4.11
C GLU A 149 10.19 12.83 -4.78
N HIS A 150 9.70 11.86 -4.00
CA HIS A 150 9.12 10.61 -4.52
C HIS A 150 7.94 10.89 -5.46
N LEU A 151 7.07 11.83 -5.09
CA LEU A 151 5.96 12.24 -5.94
C LEU A 151 6.47 12.88 -7.24
N GLY A 152 7.51 13.72 -7.19
CA GLY A 152 8.17 14.27 -8.36
C GLY A 152 8.67 13.16 -9.31
N PHE A 153 9.37 12.17 -8.78
CA PHE A 153 9.85 11.02 -9.57
C PHE A 153 8.71 10.26 -10.26
N LEU A 154 7.62 10.04 -9.55
CA LEU A 154 6.45 9.34 -10.08
C LEU A 154 5.76 10.16 -11.18
N LEU A 155 5.57 11.46 -10.98
CA LEU A 155 4.96 12.36 -11.96
C LEU A 155 5.80 12.43 -13.24
N ASP A 156 7.13 12.58 -13.12
CA ASP A 156 8.04 12.58 -14.27
C ASP A 156 8.01 11.25 -15.03
N ALA A 157 8.02 10.12 -14.29
CA ALA A 157 7.97 8.79 -14.91
C ALA A 157 6.69 8.58 -15.71
N LEU A 158 5.59 9.24 -15.32
CA LEU A 158 4.31 9.20 -16.03
C LEU A 158 4.30 10.12 -17.26
N GLY A 159 4.88 11.32 -17.16
CA GLY A 159 4.98 12.23 -18.28
C GLY A 159 5.72 11.60 -19.48
N HIS A 160 6.57 10.61 -19.24
CA HIS A 160 7.30 9.86 -20.26
C HIS A 160 6.67 8.49 -20.60
N ALA A 161 5.66 8.03 -19.86
CA ALA A 161 4.93 6.82 -20.19
C ALA A 161 3.97 7.09 -21.35
N LYS A 162 4.01 6.25 -22.39
CA LYS A 162 2.98 6.28 -23.44
C LYS A 162 1.61 6.10 -22.76
N PRO A 163 0.59 6.91 -23.13
CA PRO A 163 -0.73 6.79 -22.53
C PRO A 163 -1.23 5.36 -22.74
N LEU A 164 -1.50 4.64 -21.66
CA LEU A 164 -2.27 3.41 -21.71
C LEU A 164 -3.69 3.83 -22.13
N HIS A 165 -4.06 3.56 -23.37
CA HIS A 165 -5.42 3.72 -23.83
C HIS A 165 -6.31 2.69 -23.12
N LEU A 166 -6.79 3.04 -21.96
CA LEU A 166 -7.96 2.40 -21.33
C LEU A 166 -9.21 3.17 -21.77
N GLN A 167 -9.43 3.25 -23.09
CA GLN A 167 -10.74 3.55 -23.59
C GLN A 167 -11.53 2.24 -23.56
N ASP A 168 -12.52 2.17 -22.69
CA ASP A 168 -13.65 1.29 -22.94
C ASP A 168 -14.33 1.82 -24.23
N ALA A 169 -14.51 0.91 -25.21
CA ALA A 169 -15.04 1.21 -26.53
C ALA A 169 -16.48 1.76 -26.54
N ARG A 170 -17.05 2.14 -25.39
CA ARG A 170 -18.45 2.55 -25.22
C ARG A 170 -18.66 3.90 -24.53
N GLY A 171 -17.62 4.63 -24.09
CA GLY A 171 -17.77 6.00 -23.55
C GLY A 171 -18.68 6.12 -22.32
N LEU A 172 -18.92 5.06 -21.59
CA LEU A 172 -19.78 5.07 -20.41
C LEU A 172 -19.00 5.54 -19.18
N ASN A 173 -19.60 6.45 -18.42
CA ASN A 173 -19.10 6.84 -17.10
C ASN A 173 -19.04 5.61 -16.18
N LEU A 174 -17.87 5.03 -16.01
CA LEU A 174 -17.64 3.84 -15.19
C LEU A 174 -17.90 4.09 -13.70
N LEU A 175 -17.81 5.34 -13.26
CA LEU A 175 -17.97 5.74 -11.87
C LEU A 175 -19.33 6.40 -11.64
N SER A 176 -19.93 6.11 -10.49
CA SER A 176 -21.08 6.86 -9.99
C SER A 176 -20.65 8.25 -9.50
N LYS A 177 -21.56 9.22 -9.43
CA LYS A 177 -21.28 10.57 -8.89
C LYS A 177 -20.64 10.57 -7.51
N ARG A 178 -20.97 9.59 -6.65
CA ARG A 178 -20.37 9.40 -5.33
C ARG A 178 -18.93 8.92 -5.43
N GLU A 179 -18.65 7.98 -6.32
CA GLU A 179 -17.29 7.47 -6.57
C GLU A 179 -16.41 8.55 -7.21
N GLU A 180 -16.95 9.35 -8.14
CA GLU A 180 -16.24 10.51 -8.72
C GLU A 180 -15.83 11.53 -7.66
N ASN A 181 -16.70 11.84 -6.70
CA ASN A 181 -16.36 12.73 -5.58
C ASN A 181 -15.22 12.16 -4.72
N VAL A 182 -15.26 10.86 -4.42
CA VAL A 182 -14.15 10.20 -3.70
C VAL A 182 -12.85 10.27 -4.49
N VAL A 183 -12.90 9.98 -5.80
CA VAL A 183 -11.73 10.06 -6.70
C VAL A 183 -11.14 11.47 -6.73
N ARG A 184 -11.98 12.51 -6.84
CA ARG A 184 -11.55 13.90 -6.81
C ARG A 184 -10.78 14.24 -5.53
N LEU A 185 -11.34 13.91 -4.37
CA LEU A 185 -10.71 14.20 -3.07
C LEU A 185 -9.42 13.38 -2.87
N VAL A 186 -9.36 12.16 -3.42
CA VAL A 186 -8.12 11.36 -3.45
C VAL A 186 -7.05 12.04 -4.31
N SER A 187 -7.42 12.58 -5.46
CA SER A 187 -6.49 13.29 -6.36
C SER A 187 -5.99 14.62 -5.78
N GLU A 188 -6.74 15.22 -4.86
CA GLU A 188 -6.35 16.38 -4.07
C GLU A 188 -5.43 16.01 -2.88
N GLY A 189 -5.14 14.72 -2.68
CA GLY A 189 -4.22 14.22 -1.65
C GLY A 189 -4.85 14.00 -0.27
N LEU A 190 -6.18 14.10 -0.13
CA LEU A 190 -6.86 13.93 1.16
C LEU A 190 -6.79 12.49 1.65
N THR A 191 -6.62 12.31 2.96
CA THR A 191 -6.68 11.00 3.64
C THR A 191 -8.10 10.47 3.71
N ASN A 192 -8.29 9.16 3.95
CA ASN A 192 -9.63 8.58 4.11
C ASN A 192 -10.43 9.26 5.23
N ARG A 193 -9.76 9.68 6.30
CA ARG A 193 -10.37 10.41 7.41
C ARG A 193 -10.87 11.79 6.98
N GLN A 194 -10.09 12.52 6.20
CA GLN A 194 -10.49 13.82 5.66
C GLN A 194 -11.64 13.67 4.66
N ILE A 195 -11.56 12.68 3.76
CA ILE A 195 -12.63 12.35 2.81
C ILE A 195 -13.93 11.97 3.52
N SER A 196 -13.83 11.19 4.60
CA SER A 196 -15.00 10.81 5.40
C SER A 196 -15.67 12.02 6.06
N SER A 197 -14.86 12.95 6.57
CA SER A 197 -15.34 14.21 7.15
C SER A 197 -16.02 15.08 6.09
N ASP A 198 -15.39 15.28 4.93
CA ASP A 198 -15.90 16.12 3.84
C ASP A 198 -17.21 15.60 3.24
N LEU A 199 -17.34 14.30 3.11
CA LEU A 199 -18.51 13.66 2.48
C LEU A 199 -19.59 13.23 3.47
N GLY A 200 -19.39 13.43 4.79
CA GLY A 200 -20.30 12.97 5.83
C GLY A 200 -20.44 11.44 5.89
N LEU A 201 -19.35 10.72 5.67
CA LEU A 201 -19.30 9.27 5.62
C LEU A 201 -18.44 8.71 6.75
N SER A 202 -18.51 7.39 6.99
CA SER A 202 -17.52 6.72 7.83
C SER A 202 -16.24 6.43 7.03
N GLU A 203 -15.08 6.33 7.71
CA GLU A 203 -13.83 5.92 7.06
C GLU A 203 -13.94 4.52 6.42
N HIS A 204 -14.74 3.64 7.03
CA HIS A 204 -15.02 2.31 6.49
C HIS A 204 -15.77 2.41 5.14
N THR A 205 -16.76 3.31 5.06
CA THR A 205 -17.51 3.57 3.82
C THR A 205 -16.59 4.10 2.72
N VAL A 206 -15.67 5.02 3.05
CA VAL A 206 -14.67 5.55 2.10
C VAL A 206 -13.77 4.42 1.58
N ARG A 207 -13.30 3.50 2.45
CA ARG A 207 -12.53 2.32 2.02
C ARG A 207 -13.31 1.43 1.05
N ASN A 208 -14.59 1.22 1.31
CA ASN A 208 -15.44 0.41 0.43
C ASN A 208 -15.64 1.09 -0.94
N TYR A 209 -15.77 2.42 -0.99
CA TYR A 209 -15.78 3.15 -2.25
C TYR A 209 -14.46 3.00 -3.01
N LEU A 210 -13.33 3.18 -2.33
CA LEU A 210 -12.01 3.02 -2.94
C LEU A 210 -11.81 1.61 -3.52
N PHE A 211 -12.23 0.58 -2.79
CA PHE A 211 -12.17 -0.80 -3.29
C PHE A 211 -12.93 -0.97 -4.60
N ARG A 212 -14.19 -0.47 -4.67
CA ARG A 212 -15.01 -0.53 -5.88
C ARG A 212 -14.43 0.30 -7.02
N ILE A 213 -13.87 1.47 -6.72
CA ILE A 213 -13.21 2.34 -7.69
C ILE A 213 -12.01 1.64 -8.27
N PHE A 214 -11.18 1.01 -7.44
CA PHE A 214 -9.99 0.26 -7.89
C PHE A 214 -10.39 -0.87 -8.84
N ASP A 215 -11.40 -1.63 -8.49
CA ASP A 215 -11.94 -2.71 -9.33
C ASP A 215 -12.46 -2.18 -10.68
N LYS A 216 -13.26 -1.11 -10.65
CA LYS A 216 -13.85 -0.51 -11.86
C LYS A 216 -12.83 0.12 -12.80
N LEU A 217 -11.77 0.73 -12.26
CA LEU A 217 -10.74 1.42 -13.04
C LEU A 217 -9.53 0.53 -13.37
N GLY A 218 -9.51 -0.71 -12.86
CA GLY A 218 -8.39 -1.63 -13.06
C GLY A 218 -7.10 -1.17 -12.40
N VAL A 219 -7.19 -0.34 -11.35
CA VAL A 219 -6.04 0.13 -10.57
C VAL A 219 -5.95 -0.65 -9.25
N SER A 220 -4.74 -0.85 -8.74
CA SER A 220 -4.51 -1.68 -7.55
C SER A 220 -4.07 -0.88 -6.33
N THR A 221 -3.65 0.36 -6.53
CA THR A 221 -3.14 1.21 -5.46
C THR A 221 -3.71 2.61 -5.53
N ARG A 222 -3.68 3.31 -4.38
CA ARG A 222 -4.05 4.72 -4.31
C ARG A 222 -3.17 5.60 -5.21
N VAL A 223 -1.88 5.27 -5.35
CA VAL A 223 -0.98 5.96 -6.27
C VAL A 223 -1.45 5.79 -7.68
N GLU A 224 -1.73 4.56 -8.12
CA GLU A 224 -2.26 4.29 -9.46
C GLU A 224 -3.56 5.06 -9.71
N LEU A 225 -4.45 5.17 -8.71
CA LEU A 225 -5.66 5.97 -8.84
C LEU A 225 -5.35 7.47 -9.04
N VAL A 226 -4.45 8.05 -8.24
CA VAL A 226 -4.03 9.45 -8.42
C VAL A 226 -3.43 9.66 -9.81
N LEU A 227 -2.60 8.73 -10.25
CA LEU A 227 -1.97 8.76 -11.56
C LEU A 227 -2.99 8.65 -12.69
N TYR A 228 -3.97 7.77 -12.54
CA TYR A 228 -5.11 7.64 -13.44
C TYR A 228 -5.86 8.98 -13.58
N CYS A 229 -6.14 9.65 -12.44
CA CYS A 229 -6.84 10.94 -12.45
C CYS A 229 -6.05 12.05 -13.15
N LEU A 230 -4.72 12.06 -13.00
CA LEU A 230 -3.86 13.06 -13.66
C LEU A 230 -3.83 12.87 -15.19
N GLN A 231 -3.90 11.63 -15.67
CA GLN A 231 -3.94 11.31 -17.10
C GLN A 231 -5.28 11.66 -17.76
N TYR A 232 -6.39 11.57 -17.00
CA TYR A 232 -7.75 11.78 -17.49
C TYR A 232 -8.36 13.14 -17.11
N ARG A 233 -7.56 14.08 -16.58
CA ARG A 233 -8.05 15.45 -16.37
C ARG A 233 -8.31 16.09 -17.75
N PRO A 234 -9.57 16.39 -18.12
CA PRO A 234 -9.84 17.09 -19.37
C PRO A 234 -9.09 18.44 -19.33
N LEU A 235 -8.41 18.79 -20.42
CA LEU A 235 -7.75 20.10 -20.65
C LEU A 235 -8.73 21.29 -20.64
N ALA A 236 -9.91 21.16 -20.07
CA ALA A 236 -11.01 22.11 -20.14
C ALA A 236 -11.00 23.20 -19.05
N GLN A 237 -9.89 23.49 -18.37
CA GLN A 237 -9.81 24.60 -17.41
C GLN A 237 -8.52 25.43 -17.49
N VAL A 238 -7.95 25.61 -18.66
CA VAL A 238 -6.84 26.58 -18.87
C VAL A 238 -7.26 27.78 -19.74
N GLU A 239 -8.52 27.97 -20.05
CA GLU A 239 -8.99 29.20 -20.69
C GLU A 239 -9.98 29.89 -19.76
N MET A 240 -9.52 30.78 -18.94
CA MET A 240 -10.13 32.04 -18.50
C MET A 240 -9.33 32.69 -17.37
N VAL A 241 -8.16 33.23 -17.69
CA VAL A 241 -7.65 34.46 -17.08
C VAL A 241 -6.96 35.24 -18.21
N SER A 242 -7.69 36.13 -18.82
CA SER A 242 -7.21 37.30 -19.54
C SER A 242 -7.98 38.50 -19.00
#